data_d5ae5e681df9ae8137f4a96a0c6116bd
#
_entry.id   d5ae5e681df9ae8137f4a96a0c6116bd
#
_cell.length_a   1.000
_cell.length_b   1.000
_cell.length_c   1.000
_cell.angle_alpha   90.00
_cell.angle_beta   90.00
_cell.angle_gamma   90.00
#
_symmetry.space_group_name_H-M   'P 1'
#
loop_
_entity.id
_entity.type
_entity.pdbx_description
1 polymer ?
#
loop_
_entity_poly.entity_id
_entity_poly.type
_entity_poly.pdbx_seq_one_letter_code
_entity_poly.pdbx_strand_id
1 'polypeptide(L)'
;MADTGFSSGCQVVVEQLDDTNWEVRRQFSYTGQAGVPFVVYEGMDTDFASVPRVFAWFLPRYGAYTKAAIVHDLLWREFAAKGKLDYVDADGVFRRAMRELEVPFLRRWIMWAAVRWGALVKPGGRKGWLREAWRVLLVTAVALPILAPPALVIVVALLAFLAVEAVLWVPLRLAAAIKARRHQPAKQVNAPGFEWKLG
;
A
#
# COMPACT_ATOMS: atom_id res chain seq x y z
N MET A 1 -30.99 14.13 5.40
CA MET A 1 -29.53 14.24 5.23
C MET A 1 -29.04 12.88 4.79
N ALA A 2 -28.38 12.76 3.66
CA ALA A 2 -27.78 11.48 3.28
C ALA A 2 -26.72 11.12 4.34
N ASP A 3 -26.82 9.90 4.86
CA ASP A 3 -25.87 9.40 5.86
C ASP A 3 -24.49 9.30 5.18
N THR A 4 -23.57 10.16 5.56
CA THR A 4 -22.21 10.19 4.99
C THR A 4 -21.30 9.30 5.81
N GLY A 5 -20.40 8.59 5.17
CA GLY A 5 -19.47 7.70 5.85
C GLY A 5 -19.59 6.24 5.41
N PHE A 6 -19.05 5.35 6.22
CA PHE A 6 -19.14 3.91 5.98
C PHE A 6 -20.50 3.38 6.41
N SER A 7 -21.02 2.39 5.67
CA SER A 7 -22.28 1.72 6.04
C SER A 7 -22.22 1.16 7.47
N SER A 8 -23.33 1.26 8.20
CA SER A 8 -23.43 0.78 9.59
C SER A 8 -23.09 -0.71 9.69
N GLY A 9 -22.34 -1.11 10.71
CA GLY A 9 -21.91 -2.50 10.90
C GLY A 9 -20.89 -3.02 9.88
N CYS A 10 -20.30 -2.14 9.07
CA CYS A 10 -19.31 -2.50 8.07
C CYS A 10 -18.11 -3.22 8.71
N GLN A 11 -17.92 -4.49 8.37
CA GLN A 11 -16.74 -5.28 8.69
C GLN A 11 -16.01 -5.60 7.40
N VAL A 12 -14.68 -5.45 7.42
CA VAL A 12 -13.82 -5.92 6.32
C VAL A 12 -13.59 -7.41 6.50
N VAL A 13 -14.03 -8.19 5.52
CA VAL A 13 -13.75 -9.63 5.42
C VAL A 13 -13.03 -9.83 4.12
N VAL A 14 -11.80 -10.35 4.19
CA VAL A 14 -10.94 -10.57 3.03
C VAL A 14 -10.30 -11.95 3.10
N GLU A 15 -9.99 -12.49 1.93
CA GLU A 15 -9.24 -13.74 1.77
C GLU A 15 -7.92 -13.44 1.09
N GLN A 16 -6.83 -14.02 1.58
CA GLN A 16 -5.52 -13.86 0.99
C GLN A 16 -5.41 -14.72 -0.25
N LEU A 17 -5.08 -14.10 -1.40
CA LEU A 17 -4.86 -14.80 -2.66
C LEU A 17 -3.40 -15.16 -2.85
N ASP A 18 -2.49 -14.24 -2.49
CA ASP A 18 -1.04 -14.41 -2.55
C ASP A 18 -0.35 -13.51 -1.50
N ASP A 19 0.97 -13.37 -1.55
CA ASP A 19 1.75 -12.57 -0.59
C ASP A 19 1.39 -11.07 -0.60
N THR A 20 0.76 -10.58 -1.68
CA THR A 20 0.48 -9.16 -1.89
C THR A 20 -1.00 -8.83 -2.03
N ASN A 21 -1.79 -9.75 -2.54
CA ASN A 21 -3.16 -9.50 -2.96
C ASN A 21 -4.17 -10.24 -2.07
N TRP A 22 -5.27 -9.56 -1.83
CA TRP A 22 -6.39 -10.02 -1.04
C TRP A 22 -7.68 -9.81 -1.82
N GLU A 23 -8.65 -10.68 -1.65
CA GLU A 23 -9.98 -10.56 -2.23
C GLU A 23 -11.00 -10.17 -1.16
N VAL A 24 -11.84 -9.19 -1.45
CA VAL A 24 -12.93 -8.78 -0.57
C VAL A 24 -14.03 -9.86 -0.59
N ARG A 25 -14.37 -10.41 0.58
CA ARG A 25 -15.40 -11.46 0.76
C ARG A 25 -16.72 -10.94 1.28
N ARG A 26 -16.80 -9.69 1.64
CA ARG A 26 -18.04 -9.04 2.07
C ARG A 26 -18.13 -7.63 1.51
N GLN A 27 -19.21 -7.38 0.76
CA GLN A 27 -19.51 -6.06 0.24
C GLN A 27 -19.71 -5.04 1.35
N PHE A 28 -19.24 -3.81 1.13
CA PHE A 28 -19.53 -2.65 1.96
C PHE A 28 -19.55 -1.37 1.11
N SER A 29 -20.05 -0.27 1.68
CA SER A 29 -20.09 0.99 0.95
C SER A 29 -19.57 2.15 1.79
N TYR A 30 -19.08 3.16 1.07
CA TYR A 30 -18.69 4.46 1.61
C TYR A 30 -19.43 5.56 0.86
N THR A 31 -20.16 6.41 1.59
CA THR A 31 -20.87 7.55 1.00
C THR A 31 -20.11 8.84 1.24
N GLY A 32 -19.63 9.44 0.17
CA GLY A 32 -18.95 10.74 0.20
C GLY A 32 -19.90 11.91 0.38
N GLN A 33 -19.37 13.15 0.33
CA GLN A 33 -20.19 14.37 0.49
C GLN A 33 -21.29 14.55 -0.59
N ALA A 34 -21.05 14.04 -1.79
CA ALA A 34 -22.00 14.11 -2.89
C ALA A 34 -23.22 13.20 -2.70
N GLY A 35 -23.27 12.42 -1.58
CA GLY A 35 -24.37 11.51 -1.31
C GLY A 35 -24.40 10.25 -2.20
N VAL A 36 -23.41 10.09 -3.10
CA VAL A 36 -23.32 8.90 -3.96
C VAL A 36 -22.45 7.86 -3.26
N PRO A 37 -22.97 6.63 -3.06
CA PRO A 37 -22.21 5.56 -2.43
C PRO A 37 -21.19 4.96 -3.41
N PHE A 38 -19.95 4.79 -2.94
CA PHE A 38 -18.96 3.94 -3.56
C PHE A 38 -19.09 2.55 -2.96
N VAL A 39 -19.47 1.59 -3.79
CA VAL A 39 -19.71 0.21 -3.36
C VAL A 39 -18.49 -0.63 -3.64
N VAL A 40 -17.83 -1.10 -2.57
CA VAL A 40 -16.82 -2.14 -2.65
C VAL A 40 -17.55 -3.46 -2.77
N TYR A 41 -17.39 -4.14 -3.89
CA TYR A 41 -18.09 -5.38 -4.20
C TYR A 41 -17.30 -6.61 -3.74
N GLU A 42 -18.01 -7.69 -3.49
CA GLU A 42 -17.42 -9.00 -3.25
C GLU A 42 -16.66 -9.47 -4.48
N GLY A 43 -15.48 -10.08 -4.29
CA GLY A 43 -14.59 -10.48 -5.38
C GLY A 43 -13.65 -9.37 -5.87
N MET A 44 -13.66 -8.20 -5.24
CA MET A 44 -12.72 -7.13 -5.57
C MET A 44 -11.34 -7.43 -5.00
N ASP A 45 -10.29 -7.35 -5.83
CA ASP A 45 -8.91 -7.46 -5.39
C ASP A 45 -8.42 -6.16 -4.75
N THR A 46 -7.67 -6.30 -3.65
CA THR A 46 -7.01 -5.19 -2.96
C THR A 46 -5.63 -5.60 -2.46
N ASP A 47 -4.68 -4.68 -2.49
CA ASP A 47 -3.38 -4.80 -1.82
C ASP A 47 -3.33 -3.93 -0.54
N PHE A 48 -4.48 -3.42 -0.10
CA PHE A 48 -4.67 -2.47 0.99
C PHE A 48 -3.88 -1.17 0.75
N ALA A 49 -2.79 -1.00 1.49
CA ALA A 49 -1.86 0.10 1.29
C ALA A 49 -0.52 -0.46 0.80
N SER A 50 -0.17 -0.15 -0.45
CA SER A 50 1.14 -0.48 -1.03
C SER A 50 2.26 0.34 -0.36
N VAL A 51 2.58 -0.01 0.90
CA VAL A 51 3.58 0.70 1.70
C VAL A 51 4.96 0.09 1.46
N PRO A 52 5.99 0.89 1.08
CA PRO A 52 7.35 0.41 1.03
C PRO A 52 7.83 -0.11 2.40
N ARG A 53 8.61 -1.20 2.42
CA ARG A 53 9.08 -1.86 3.67
C ARG A 53 9.72 -0.89 4.66
N VAL A 54 10.45 0.09 4.18
CA VAL A 54 11.12 1.10 5.00
C VAL A 54 10.17 1.97 5.83
N PHE A 55 8.88 2.01 5.48
CA PHE A 55 7.86 2.78 6.20
C PHE A 55 6.85 1.90 6.96
N ALA A 56 6.99 0.56 6.89
CA ALA A 56 6.05 -0.38 7.52
C ALA A 56 5.94 -0.22 9.04
N TRP A 57 7.01 0.21 9.69
CA TRP A 57 7.03 0.51 11.13
C TRP A 57 6.08 1.65 11.51
N PHE A 58 5.85 2.61 10.61
CA PHE A 58 4.98 3.76 10.80
C PHE A 58 3.60 3.58 10.16
N LEU A 59 3.58 2.97 8.98
CA LEU A 59 2.39 2.68 8.18
C LEU A 59 2.33 1.18 7.90
N PRO A 60 1.85 0.34 8.82
CA PRO A 60 1.58 -1.05 8.50
C PRO A 60 0.54 -1.15 7.37
N ARG A 61 0.52 -2.25 6.62
CA ARG A 61 -0.40 -2.41 5.47
C ARG A 61 -1.88 -2.29 5.85
N TYR A 62 -2.23 -2.66 7.07
CA TYR A 62 -3.59 -2.65 7.61
C TYR A 62 -3.64 -1.98 8.99
N GLY A 63 -4.81 -1.51 9.36
CA GLY A 63 -5.04 -0.78 10.60
C GLY A 63 -6.35 -0.01 10.56
N ALA A 64 -6.47 1.05 11.32
CA ALA A 64 -7.67 1.89 11.36
C ALA A 64 -8.10 2.42 9.97
N TYR A 65 -7.15 2.57 9.05
CA TYR A 65 -7.39 3.08 7.70
C TYR A 65 -7.67 2.00 6.65
N THR A 66 -7.73 0.72 7.01
CA THR A 66 -7.92 -0.40 6.04
C THR A 66 -9.15 -0.20 5.17
N LYS A 67 -10.31 0.17 5.74
CA LYS A 67 -11.52 0.44 4.97
C LYS A 67 -11.33 1.56 3.96
N ALA A 68 -10.66 2.64 4.37
CA ALA A 68 -10.37 3.77 3.49
C ALA A 68 -9.41 3.36 2.37
N ALA A 69 -8.42 2.50 2.64
CA ALA A 69 -7.48 2.00 1.64
C ALA A 69 -8.20 1.17 0.56
N ILE A 70 -9.09 0.26 0.95
CA ILE A 70 -9.87 -0.55 0.00
C ILE A 70 -10.78 0.35 -0.88
N VAL A 71 -11.44 1.35 -0.28
CA VAL A 71 -12.23 2.33 -1.05
C VAL A 71 -11.34 3.11 -2.02
N HIS A 72 -10.13 3.48 -1.61
CA HIS A 72 -9.17 4.17 -2.46
C HIS A 72 -8.73 3.30 -3.65
N ASP A 73 -8.48 2.00 -3.44
CA ASP A 73 -8.17 1.06 -4.52
C ASP A 73 -9.32 0.98 -5.53
N LEU A 74 -10.58 0.88 -5.05
CA LEU A 74 -11.76 0.93 -5.90
C LEU A 74 -11.79 2.21 -6.72
N LEU A 75 -11.61 3.37 -6.08
CA LEU A 75 -11.65 4.67 -6.76
C LEU A 75 -10.54 4.82 -7.80
N TRP A 76 -9.36 4.33 -7.53
CA TRP A 76 -8.24 4.40 -8.45
C TRP A 76 -8.42 3.46 -9.65
N ARG A 77 -8.80 2.18 -9.40
CA ARG A 77 -8.89 1.14 -10.44
C ARG A 77 -10.16 1.27 -11.29
N GLU A 78 -11.31 1.54 -10.65
CA GLU A 78 -12.60 1.50 -11.32
C GLU A 78 -13.11 2.87 -11.76
N PHE A 79 -12.68 3.93 -11.11
CA PHE A 79 -13.16 5.28 -11.41
C PHE A 79 -12.10 6.14 -12.06
N ALA A 80 -10.94 6.33 -11.44
CA ALA A 80 -9.92 7.25 -11.94
C ALA A 80 -9.21 6.68 -13.19
N ALA A 81 -8.85 5.40 -13.21
CA ALA A 81 -8.25 4.77 -14.37
C ALA A 81 -9.18 4.72 -15.58
N LYS A 82 -10.51 4.70 -15.35
CA LYS A 82 -11.55 4.72 -16.41
C LYS A 82 -12.03 6.15 -16.75
N GLY A 83 -11.39 7.19 -16.18
CA GLY A 83 -11.71 8.59 -16.44
C GLY A 83 -13.05 9.08 -15.88
N LYS A 84 -13.69 8.33 -14.97
CA LYS A 84 -14.94 8.68 -14.30
C LYS A 84 -14.76 9.65 -13.13
N LEU A 85 -13.55 9.72 -12.60
CA LEU A 85 -13.16 10.57 -11.47
C LEU A 85 -11.71 11.02 -11.68
N ASP A 86 -11.35 12.22 -11.24
CA ASP A 86 -9.94 12.61 -11.22
C ASP A 86 -9.20 11.96 -10.04
N TYR A 87 -7.92 11.59 -10.22
CA TYR A 87 -7.07 11.03 -9.14
C TYR A 87 -6.99 11.95 -7.93
N VAL A 88 -7.02 13.28 -8.14
CA VAL A 88 -7.05 14.27 -7.06
C VAL A 88 -8.27 14.09 -6.16
N ASP A 89 -9.43 13.85 -6.77
CA ASP A 89 -10.68 13.68 -6.04
C ASP A 89 -10.72 12.33 -5.32
N ALA A 90 -10.23 11.26 -5.96
CA ALA A 90 -10.07 9.94 -5.33
C ALA A 90 -9.19 10.02 -4.06
N ASP A 91 -8.05 10.72 -4.15
CA ASP A 91 -7.14 10.93 -3.02
C ASP A 91 -7.76 11.85 -1.95
N GLY A 92 -8.60 12.80 -2.35
CA GLY A 92 -9.40 13.63 -1.46
C GLY A 92 -10.41 12.82 -0.65
N VAL A 93 -11.12 11.90 -1.32
CA VAL A 93 -12.04 10.95 -0.69
C VAL A 93 -11.30 10.04 0.30
N PHE A 94 -10.15 9.50 -0.09
CA PHE A 94 -9.30 8.70 0.79
C PHE A 94 -8.95 9.42 2.09
N ARG A 95 -8.44 10.65 1.99
CA ARG A 95 -8.09 11.45 3.17
C ARG A 95 -9.30 11.74 4.06
N ARG A 96 -10.48 11.96 3.45
CA ARG A 96 -11.72 12.17 4.17
C ARG A 96 -12.17 10.90 4.89
N ALA A 97 -12.21 9.76 4.20
CA ALA A 97 -12.57 8.47 4.76
C ALA A 97 -11.67 8.12 5.96
N MET A 98 -10.36 8.38 5.86
CA MET A 98 -9.45 8.23 7.00
C MET A 98 -9.79 9.14 8.18
N ARG A 99 -10.27 10.37 7.93
CA ARG A 99 -10.71 11.27 9.00
C ARG A 99 -11.94 10.73 9.73
N GLU A 100 -12.88 10.18 9.01
CA GLU A 100 -14.11 9.58 9.54
C GLU A 100 -13.84 8.28 10.32
N LEU A 101 -12.72 7.60 10.00
CA LEU A 101 -12.19 6.46 10.75
C LEU A 101 -11.24 6.88 11.89
N GLU A 102 -11.21 8.17 12.24
CA GLU A 102 -10.41 8.73 13.34
C GLU A 102 -8.90 8.48 13.22
N VAL A 103 -8.41 8.25 11.99
CA VAL A 103 -6.96 8.13 11.75
C VAL A 103 -6.25 9.41 12.20
N PRO A 104 -5.16 9.34 12.98
CA PRO A 104 -4.45 10.51 13.49
C PRO A 104 -4.08 11.52 12.39
N PHE A 105 -4.19 12.80 12.72
CA PHE A 105 -4.02 13.91 11.76
C PHE A 105 -2.76 13.79 10.90
N LEU A 106 -1.60 13.65 11.53
CA LEU A 106 -0.32 13.59 10.80
C LEU A 106 -0.25 12.35 9.90
N ARG A 107 -0.67 11.19 10.39
CA ARG A 107 -0.66 9.93 9.65
C ARG A 107 -1.50 10.03 8.38
N ARG A 108 -2.74 10.51 8.46
CA ARG A 108 -3.60 10.63 7.28
C ARG A 108 -3.09 11.64 6.25
N TRP A 109 -2.41 12.69 6.68
CA TRP A 109 -1.80 13.65 5.76
C TRP A 109 -0.56 13.07 5.08
N ILE A 110 0.27 12.32 5.80
CA ILE A 110 1.43 11.62 5.22
C ILE A 110 0.94 10.58 4.21
N MET A 111 -0.08 9.78 4.55
CA MET A 111 -0.65 8.80 3.62
C MET A 111 -1.22 9.47 2.38
N TRP A 112 -1.96 10.56 2.55
CA TRP A 112 -2.47 11.34 1.42
C TRP A 112 -1.34 11.89 0.55
N ALA A 113 -0.30 12.47 1.11
CA ALA A 113 0.84 12.95 0.35
C ALA A 113 1.54 11.81 -0.41
N ALA A 114 1.69 10.64 0.21
CA ALA A 114 2.27 9.46 -0.43
C ALA A 114 1.48 9.01 -1.67
N VAL A 115 0.13 8.93 -1.59
CA VAL A 115 -0.68 8.57 -2.76
C VAL A 115 -0.64 9.67 -3.83
N ARG A 116 -0.55 10.95 -3.45
CA ARG A 116 -0.35 12.06 -4.41
C ARG A 116 0.98 11.96 -5.14
N TRP A 117 2.07 11.56 -4.47
CA TRP A 117 3.34 11.24 -5.12
C TRP A 117 3.20 10.02 -6.05
N GLY A 118 2.52 8.97 -5.60
CA GLY A 118 2.23 7.78 -6.41
C GLY A 118 1.41 8.08 -7.67
N ALA A 119 0.53 9.08 -7.63
CA ALA A 119 -0.27 9.49 -8.78
C ALA A 119 0.59 10.00 -9.95
N LEU A 120 1.77 10.56 -9.71
CA LEU A 120 2.64 11.09 -10.77
C LEU A 120 3.11 10.02 -11.77
N VAL A 121 3.17 8.76 -11.35
CA VAL A 121 3.59 7.63 -12.21
C VAL A 121 2.40 6.94 -12.89
N LYS A 122 1.16 7.38 -12.61
CA LYS A 122 -0.05 6.83 -13.24
C LYS A 122 -0.46 7.64 -14.46
N PRO A 123 -0.94 7.00 -15.54
CA PRO A 123 -1.56 7.71 -16.66
C PRO A 123 -2.71 8.59 -16.17
N GLY A 124 -2.69 9.88 -16.50
CA GLY A 124 -3.70 10.86 -16.03
C GLY A 124 -3.54 11.36 -14.59
N GLY A 125 -2.71 10.74 -13.76
CA GLY A 125 -2.53 11.09 -12.34
C GLY A 125 -1.87 12.46 -12.10
N ARG A 126 -1.18 13.02 -13.11
CA ARG A 126 -0.60 14.37 -13.08
C ARG A 126 -1.65 15.47 -13.14
N LYS A 127 -2.85 15.18 -13.63
CA LYS A 127 -3.94 16.15 -13.71
C LYS A 127 -4.28 16.70 -12.32
N GLY A 128 -4.32 18.01 -12.19
CA GLY A 128 -4.60 18.67 -10.91
C GLY A 128 -3.50 18.59 -9.85
N TRP A 129 -2.37 17.90 -10.12
CA TRP A 129 -1.30 17.72 -9.13
C TRP A 129 -0.69 19.06 -8.70
N LEU A 130 -0.43 19.97 -9.63
CA LEU A 130 0.17 21.29 -9.34
C LEU A 130 -0.68 22.11 -8.37
N ARG A 131 -2.02 21.99 -8.43
CA ARG A 131 -2.93 22.71 -7.52
C ARG A 131 -2.75 22.27 -6.06
N GLU A 132 -2.40 21.01 -5.83
CA GLU A 132 -2.17 20.43 -4.51
C GLU A 132 -0.67 20.36 -4.13
N ALA A 133 0.23 20.70 -5.05
CA ALA A 133 1.68 20.55 -4.90
C ALA A 133 2.22 21.18 -3.61
N TRP A 134 1.79 22.40 -3.29
CA TRP A 134 2.25 23.10 -2.09
C TRP A 134 1.89 22.34 -0.80
N ARG A 135 0.71 21.72 -0.73
CA ARG A 135 0.30 20.89 0.42
C ARG A 135 1.11 19.61 0.49
N VAL A 136 1.32 18.95 -0.66
CA VAL A 136 2.12 17.73 -0.75
C VAL A 136 3.56 18.01 -0.30
N LEU A 137 4.16 19.10 -0.79
CA LEU A 137 5.51 19.50 -0.43
C LEU A 137 5.63 19.88 1.04
N LEU A 138 4.67 20.63 1.59
CA LEU A 138 4.64 21.00 3.01
C LEU A 138 4.58 19.74 3.89
N VAL A 139 3.66 18.82 3.60
CA VAL A 139 3.53 17.56 4.36
C VAL A 139 4.81 16.73 4.24
N THR A 140 5.40 16.66 3.04
CA THR A 140 6.65 15.96 2.81
C THR A 140 7.80 16.58 3.62
N ALA A 141 7.92 17.91 3.64
CA ALA A 141 8.94 18.61 4.41
C ALA A 141 8.83 18.37 5.92
N VAL A 142 7.60 18.30 6.46
CA VAL A 142 7.35 17.96 7.85
C VAL A 142 7.61 16.48 8.14
N ALA A 143 7.24 15.59 7.21
CA ALA A 143 7.38 14.15 7.40
C ALA A 143 8.83 13.67 7.24
N LEU A 144 9.62 14.30 6.38
CA LEU A 144 10.97 13.86 6.02
C LEU A 144 11.90 13.73 7.21
N PRO A 145 12.04 14.72 8.11
CA PRO A 145 12.92 14.60 9.28
C PRO A 145 12.48 13.51 10.27
N ILE A 146 11.20 13.13 10.26
CA ILE A 146 10.64 12.08 11.11
C ILE A 146 10.87 10.70 10.51
N LEU A 147 10.66 10.57 9.19
CA LEU A 147 10.65 9.29 8.50
C LEU A 147 12.01 8.89 7.93
N ALA A 148 12.85 9.84 7.52
CA ALA A 148 14.11 9.54 6.87
C ALA A 148 15.15 8.86 7.80
N PRO A 149 15.35 9.27 9.06
CA PRO A 149 16.34 8.61 9.92
C PRO A 149 16.02 7.12 10.17
N PRO A 150 14.80 6.72 10.60
CA PRO A 150 14.50 5.30 10.76
C PRO A 150 14.51 4.55 9.43
N ALA A 151 14.07 5.16 8.33
CA ALA A 151 14.11 4.54 7.01
C ALA A 151 15.56 4.21 6.60
N LEU A 152 16.52 5.12 6.84
CA LEU A 152 17.93 4.88 6.58
C LEU A 152 18.47 3.69 7.38
N VAL A 153 18.17 3.63 8.68
CA VAL A 153 18.58 2.51 9.55
C VAL A 153 18.00 1.18 9.02
N ILE A 154 16.73 1.17 8.62
CA ILE A 154 16.09 -0.03 8.06
C ILE A 154 16.75 -0.42 6.74
N VAL A 155 17.05 0.51 5.84
CA VAL A 155 17.75 0.22 4.57
C VAL A 155 19.10 -0.42 4.84
N VAL A 156 19.89 0.14 5.75
CA VAL A 156 21.20 -0.42 6.13
C VAL A 156 21.06 -1.84 6.68
N ALA A 157 20.08 -2.06 7.57
CA ALA A 157 19.81 -3.38 8.13
C ALA A 157 19.40 -4.40 7.07
N LEU A 158 18.53 -4.01 6.12
CA LEU A 158 18.12 -4.86 5.01
C LEU A 158 19.27 -5.20 4.07
N LEU A 159 20.16 -4.25 3.78
CA LEU A 159 21.35 -4.49 2.97
C LEU A 159 22.34 -5.42 3.68
N ALA A 160 22.54 -5.26 4.99
CA ALA A 160 23.37 -6.15 5.78
C ALA A 160 22.79 -7.58 5.81
N PHE A 161 21.47 -7.72 5.99
CA PHE A 161 20.80 -9.01 5.93
C PHE A 161 20.97 -9.67 4.55
N LEU A 162 20.75 -8.93 3.47
CA LEU A 162 20.94 -9.40 2.10
C LEU A 162 22.39 -9.85 1.85
N ALA A 163 23.37 -9.12 2.38
CA ALA A 163 24.78 -9.51 2.27
C ALA A 163 25.06 -10.84 2.98
N VAL A 164 24.52 -11.04 4.19
CA VAL A 164 24.63 -12.31 4.91
C VAL A 164 23.96 -13.43 4.14
N GLU A 165 22.75 -13.24 3.63
CA GLU A 165 22.07 -14.23 2.80
C GLU A 165 22.88 -14.59 1.55
N ALA A 166 23.45 -13.60 0.87
CA ALA A 166 24.29 -13.82 -0.31
C ALA A 166 25.54 -14.67 0.01
N VAL A 167 26.19 -14.40 1.15
CA VAL A 167 27.34 -15.19 1.62
C VAL A 167 26.93 -16.64 1.92
N LEU A 168 25.79 -16.84 2.58
CA LEU A 168 25.29 -18.18 2.90
C LEU A 168 24.76 -18.94 1.68
N TRP A 169 24.25 -18.23 0.68
CA TRP A 169 23.71 -18.84 -0.54
C TRP A 169 24.75 -19.60 -1.35
N VAL A 170 26.00 -19.13 -1.41
CA VAL A 170 27.09 -19.76 -2.19
C VAL A 170 27.36 -21.21 -1.71
N PRO A 171 27.66 -21.46 -0.41
CA PRO A 171 27.90 -22.81 0.06
C PRO A 171 26.65 -23.72 -0.05
N LEU A 172 25.44 -23.16 0.13
CA LEU A 172 24.19 -23.92 -0.02
C LEU A 172 23.99 -24.38 -1.47
N ARG A 173 24.29 -23.50 -2.45
CA ARG A 173 24.25 -23.85 -3.88
C ARG A 173 25.30 -24.93 -4.22
N LEU A 174 26.51 -24.80 -3.70
CA LEU A 174 27.57 -25.78 -3.91
C LEU A 174 27.17 -27.14 -3.36
N ALA A 175 26.67 -27.19 -2.13
CA ALA A 175 26.17 -28.40 -1.51
C ALA A 175 25.01 -29.04 -2.29
N ALA A 176 24.07 -28.24 -2.78
CA ALA A 176 22.98 -28.71 -3.63
C ALA A 176 23.49 -29.28 -4.97
N ALA A 177 24.46 -28.63 -5.60
CA ALA A 177 25.07 -29.12 -6.84
C ALA A 177 25.82 -30.44 -6.66
N ILE A 178 26.57 -30.61 -5.55
CA ILE A 178 27.25 -31.86 -5.21
C ILE A 178 26.23 -32.98 -4.97
N LYS A 179 25.15 -32.67 -4.26
CA LYS A 179 24.08 -33.65 -3.97
C LYS A 179 23.35 -34.08 -5.25
N ALA A 180 23.08 -33.13 -6.17
CA ALA A 180 22.47 -33.44 -7.47
C ALA A 180 23.33 -34.34 -8.33
N ARG A 181 24.66 -34.19 -8.31
CA ARG A 181 25.61 -35.08 -9.01
C ARG A 181 25.58 -36.52 -8.47
N ARG A 182 25.15 -36.72 -7.22
CA ARG A 182 25.01 -38.06 -6.60
C ARG A 182 23.63 -38.69 -6.81
N HIS A 183 22.83 -38.20 -7.79
CA HIS A 183 21.47 -38.69 -8.11
C HIS A 183 20.48 -38.63 -6.94
N GLN A 184 20.69 -37.74 -5.99
CA GLN A 184 19.73 -37.49 -4.91
C GLN A 184 18.89 -36.26 -5.21
N PRO A 185 17.58 -36.26 -4.87
CA PRO A 185 16.75 -35.06 -5.06
C PRO A 185 17.32 -33.88 -4.27
N ALA A 186 17.73 -32.83 -4.96
CA ALA A 186 18.25 -31.62 -4.34
C ALA A 186 17.13 -30.61 -4.15
N LYS A 187 17.02 -30.03 -2.96
CA LYS A 187 16.10 -28.92 -2.69
C LYS A 187 16.55 -27.69 -3.50
N GLN A 188 15.61 -27.08 -4.20
CA GLN A 188 15.88 -25.85 -4.93
C GLN A 188 16.29 -24.73 -3.95
N VAL A 189 17.42 -24.09 -4.19
CA VAL A 189 17.92 -22.98 -3.37
C VAL A 189 17.71 -21.70 -4.16
N ASN A 190 16.76 -20.90 -3.73
CA ASN A 190 16.46 -19.61 -4.34
C ASN A 190 17.60 -18.62 -4.07
N ALA A 191 17.87 -17.75 -5.04
CA ALA A 191 18.83 -16.67 -4.83
C ALA A 191 18.24 -15.62 -3.86
N PRO A 192 19.09 -14.99 -3.02
CA PRO A 192 18.64 -13.91 -2.18
C PRO A 192 18.11 -12.75 -3.03
N GLY A 193 17.01 -12.17 -2.63
CA GLY A 193 16.35 -11.09 -3.34
C GLY A 193 15.93 -9.97 -2.40
N PHE A 194 15.85 -8.76 -2.93
CA PHE A 194 15.41 -7.58 -2.19
C PHE A 194 13.97 -7.22 -2.58
N GLU A 195 13.05 -7.36 -1.64
CA GLU A 195 11.66 -6.97 -1.83
C GLU A 195 11.44 -5.58 -1.24
N TRP A 196 11.19 -4.60 -2.09
CA TRP A 196 10.94 -3.22 -1.72
C TRP A 196 9.54 -2.98 -1.12
N LYS A 197 8.58 -3.83 -1.48
CA LYS A 197 7.22 -3.78 -0.97
C LYS A 197 7.04 -4.87 0.07
N LEU A 198 6.17 -4.60 1.02
CA LEU A 198 5.62 -5.67 1.82
C LEU A 198 4.79 -6.54 0.89
N GLY A 199 5.20 -7.79 0.74
CA GLY A 199 4.42 -8.81 0.07
C GLY A 199 3.15 -9.09 0.85
#